data_1fdaf4f06431b8d1d435e31a48c8366e
#
_entry.id   1fdaf4f06431b8d1d435e31a48c8366e
#
_cell.length_a   1.000
_cell.length_b   1.000
_cell.length_c   1.000
_cell.angle_alpha   90.00
_cell.angle_beta   90.00
_cell.angle_gamma   90.00
#
_symmetry.space_group_name_H-M   'P 1'
#
loop_
_entity.id
_entity.type
_entity.pdbx_description
1 polymer ?
#
loop_
_entity_poly.entity_id
_entity_poly.type
_entity_poly.pdbx_seq_one_letter_code
_entity_poly.pdbx_strand_id
1 'polypeptide(L)'
;MLIVAQYDVRLIRVQAADLGLILKWRNSDGVRKNMFIQDLLQEKDQLTWFHSINNASNYYFIIEYLGVKVGLIHAKNFSEEEGIGEGGIFIGETEYLETWASVMASICFLNFIFSKLEINRSIVRVQAQNKSAISYNRQLGYKIDFEDANEIRMVLDKADFFQKYNLLKSTLSKLSKGNEALILQGEKASNNLTQINRLFEN
;
A
#
# COMPACT_ATOMS: atom_id res chain seq x y z
N MET A 1 -1.04 17.40 3.87
CA MET A 1 -0.83 15.94 4.13
C MET A 1 -1.95 15.17 3.47
N LEU A 2 -1.66 14.18 2.60
CA LEU A 2 -2.69 13.37 1.92
C LEU A 2 -3.16 12.22 2.83
N ILE A 3 -4.47 12.06 2.96
CA ILE A 3 -5.13 10.94 3.62
C ILE A 3 -6.14 10.35 2.63
N VAL A 4 -6.11 9.03 2.47
CA VAL A 4 -7.09 8.25 1.72
C VAL A 4 -7.84 7.37 2.70
N ALA A 5 -9.16 7.48 2.75
CA ALA A 5 -9.98 6.73 3.70
C ALA A 5 -11.07 5.94 2.97
N GLN A 6 -11.30 4.72 3.42
CA GLN A 6 -12.40 3.87 2.99
C GLN A 6 -12.61 2.74 4.01
N TYR A 7 -13.83 2.38 4.29
CA TYR A 7 -14.16 1.42 5.35
C TYR A 7 -13.59 1.87 6.71
N ASP A 8 -13.00 0.98 7.48
CA ASP A 8 -12.40 1.26 8.79
C ASP A 8 -10.91 1.63 8.69
N VAL A 9 -10.42 1.98 7.49
CA VAL A 9 -9.01 2.28 7.22
C VAL A 9 -8.82 3.72 6.81
N ARG A 10 -7.74 4.31 7.32
CA ARG A 10 -7.15 5.56 6.82
C ARG A 10 -5.71 5.28 6.40
N LEU A 11 -5.37 5.63 5.19
CA LEU A 11 -4.04 5.58 4.62
C LEU A 11 -3.46 6.99 4.71
N ILE A 12 -2.51 7.19 5.61
CA ILE A 12 -1.93 8.50 5.92
C ILE A 12 -0.57 8.58 5.25
N ARG A 13 -0.37 9.54 4.33
CA ARG A 13 0.92 9.73 3.67
C ARG A 13 2.05 9.82 4.70
N VAL A 14 3.09 9.00 4.53
CA VAL A 14 4.25 8.95 5.42
C VAL A 14 4.87 10.33 5.60
N GLN A 15 5.13 10.69 6.85
CA GLN A 15 5.79 11.91 7.28
C GLN A 15 7.11 11.57 8.00
N ALA A 16 8.01 12.54 8.14
CA ALA A 16 9.26 12.36 8.88
C ALA A 16 9.05 11.84 10.31
N ALA A 17 7.96 12.24 10.97
CA ALA A 17 7.61 11.78 12.31
C ALA A 17 7.27 10.27 12.39
N ASP A 18 6.98 9.61 11.26
CA ASP A 18 6.64 8.19 11.22
C ASP A 18 7.88 7.29 11.09
N LEU A 19 9.06 7.85 10.82
CA LEU A 19 10.26 7.09 10.49
C LEU A 19 10.70 6.13 11.58
N GLY A 20 10.64 6.57 12.87
CA GLY A 20 10.95 5.71 14.00
C GLY A 20 10.02 4.50 14.12
N LEU A 21 8.72 4.71 13.88
CA LEU A 21 7.74 3.62 13.87
C LEU A 21 7.97 2.64 12.72
N ILE A 22 8.22 3.15 11.51
CA ILE A 22 8.53 2.33 10.33
C ILE A 22 9.81 1.52 10.56
N LEU A 23 10.85 2.14 11.15
CA LEU A 23 12.11 1.47 11.48
C LEU A 23 11.89 0.32 12.47
N LYS A 24 11.13 0.56 13.55
CA LYS A 24 10.74 -0.49 14.52
C LYS A 24 10.09 -1.68 13.79
N TRP A 25 9.10 -1.44 12.95
CA TRP A 25 8.41 -2.50 12.21
C TRP A 25 9.33 -3.23 11.24
N ARG A 26 10.12 -2.50 10.44
CA ARG A 26 11.03 -3.07 9.45
C ARG A 26 12.13 -3.94 10.06
N ASN A 27 12.56 -3.64 11.28
CA ASN A 27 13.55 -4.40 12.01
C ASN A 27 12.96 -5.55 12.83
N SER A 28 11.64 -5.63 12.98
CA SER A 28 11.01 -6.77 13.64
C SER A 28 11.19 -8.05 12.81
N ASP A 29 11.40 -9.18 13.46
CA ASP A 29 11.61 -10.47 12.77
C ASP A 29 10.42 -10.87 11.90
N GLY A 30 9.19 -10.58 12.36
CA GLY A 30 7.96 -10.86 11.62
C GLY A 30 7.88 -10.18 10.26
N VAL A 31 8.34 -8.93 10.17
CA VAL A 31 8.38 -8.15 8.92
C VAL A 31 9.66 -8.44 8.14
N ARG A 32 10.83 -8.31 8.81
CA ARG A 32 12.16 -8.38 8.19
C ARG A 32 12.40 -9.63 7.36
N LYS A 33 12.03 -10.82 7.87
CA LYS A 33 12.20 -12.11 7.19
C LYS A 33 11.48 -12.20 5.83
N ASN A 34 10.46 -11.37 5.61
CA ASN A 34 9.67 -11.34 4.39
C ASN A 34 10.11 -10.25 3.40
N MET A 35 11.17 -9.51 3.74
CA MET A 35 11.71 -8.44 2.89
C MET A 35 12.91 -8.94 2.08
N PHE A 36 13.11 -8.40 0.87
CA PHE A 36 14.29 -8.72 0.06
C PHE A 36 15.59 -8.27 0.75
N ILE A 37 15.57 -7.10 1.41
CA ILE A 37 16.68 -6.62 2.25
C ILE A 37 16.36 -7.00 3.69
N GLN A 38 17.14 -7.92 4.25
CA GLN A 38 16.94 -8.48 5.59
C GLN A 38 17.93 -7.95 6.64
N ASP A 39 18.86 -7.08 6.24
CA ASP A 39 19.76 -6.42 7.17
C ASP A 39 19.00 -5.49 8.12
N LEU A 40 19.54 -5.32 9.33
CA LEU A 40 19.00 -4.34 10.27
C LEU A 40 19.26 -2.93 9.74
N LEU A 41 18.18 -2.18 9.63
CA LEU A 41 18.21 -0.79 9.18
C LEU A 41 18.56 0.13 10.36
N GLN A 42 19.27 1.22 10.08
CA GLN A 42 19.58 2.28 11.03
C GLN A 42 18.78 3.55 10.74
N GLU A 43 18.71 4.47 11.70
CA GLU A 43 17.97 5.74 11.52
C GLU A 43 18.43 6.55 10.30
N LYS A 44 19.76 6.57 10.04
CA LYS A 44 20.32 7.23 8.86
C LYS A 44 19.81 6.64 7.53
N ASP A 45 19.59 5.32 7.50
CA ASP A 45 19.08 4.63 6.31
C ASP A 45 17.62 5.00 6.06
N GLN A 46 16.83 5.11 7.14
CA GLN A 46 15.44 5.55 7.07
C GLN A 46 15.29 7.00 6.61
N LEU A 47 16.15 7.89 7.05
CA LEU A 47 16.12 9.29 6.61
C LEU A 47 16.47 9.40 5.11
N THR A 48 17.51 8.69 4.68
CA THR A 48 17.91 8.61 3.26
C THR A 48 16.78 8.04 2.40
N TRP A 49 16.18 6.94 2.85
CA TRP A 49 15.02 6.34 2.18
C TRP A 49 13.85 7.32 2.09
N PHE A 50 13.50 8.01 3.18
CA PHE A 50 12.40 8.97 3.19
C PHE A 50 12.61 10.10 2.16
N HIS A 51 13.81 10.65 2.07
CA HIS A 51 14.14 11.64 1.05
C HIS A 51 14.00 11.09 -0.38
N SER A 52 14.35 9.82 -0.59
CA SER A 52 14.24 9.19 -1.91
C SER A 52 12.81 8.92 -2.36
N ILE A 53 11.89 8.70 -1.41
CA ILE A 53 10.48 8.35 -1.71
C ILE A 53 9.51 9.54 -1.62
N ASN A 54 9.96 10.67 -1.09
CA ASN A 54 9.10 11.84 -0.91
C ASN A 54 8.98 12.66 -2.20
N ASN A 55 8.38 12.07 -3.21
CA ASN A 55 8.19 12.63 -4.55
C ASN A 55 6.86 12.15 -5.16
N ALA A 56 6.58 12.55 -6.41
CA ALA A 56 5.33 12.24 -7.11
C ALA A 56 5.25 10.81 -7.67
N SER A 57 6.38 10.10 -7.79
CA SER A 57 6.42 8.72 -8.31
C SER A 57 6.32 7.66 -7.21
N ASN A 58 6.19 8.07 -5.95
CA ASN A 58 6.17 7.17 -4.81
C ASN A 58 5.05 7.53 -3.83
N TYR A 59 4.17 6.58 -3.59
CA TYR A 59 2.99 6.71 -2.73
C TYR A 59 3.12 5.75 -1.55
N TYR A 60 3.68 6.24 -0.43
CA TYR A 60 3.85 5.48 0.80
C TYR A 60 2.90 5.98 1.88
N PHE A 61 2.14 5.07 2.49
CA PHE A 61 1.15 5.40 3.51
C PHE A 61 1.30 4.52 4.75
N ILE A 62 1.17 5.14 5.92
CA ILE A 62 0.86 4.43 7.16
C ILE A 62 -0.57 3.91 7.06
N ILE A 63 -0.77 2.65 7.39
CA ILE A 63 -2.10 2.07 7.56
C ILE A 63 -2.56 2.38 8.99
N GLU A 64 -3.62 3.14 9.12
CA GLU A 64 -4.35 3.30 10.37
C GLU A 64 -5.66 2.51 10.25
N TYR A 65 -5.87 1.55 11.13
CA TYR A 65 -7.05 0.70 11.21
C TYR A 65 -7.73 0.91 12.56
N LEU A 66 -9.01 1.32 12.54
CA LEU A 66 -9.78 1.64 13.75
C LEU A 66 -9.05 2.63 14.70
N GLY A 67 -8.32 3.60 14.14
CA GLY A 67 -7.57 4.62 14.89
C GLY A 67 -6.18 4.22 15.37
N VAL A 68 -5.71 2.99 15.05
CA VAL A 68 -4.39 2.50 15.42
C VAL A 68 -3.49 2.37 14.19
N LYS A 69 -2.26 2.88 14.25
CA LYS A 69 -1.24 2.70 13.20
C LYS A 69 -0.73 1.26 13.26
N VAL A 70 -0.96 0.49 12.20
CA VAL A 70 -0.74 -0.97 12.21
C VAL A 70 0.26 -1.47 11.18
N GLY A 71 0.62 -0.67 10.18
CA GLY A 71 1.51 -1.11 9.10
C GLY A 71 1.75 -0.04 8.05
N LEU A 72 2.27 -0.47 6.90
CA LEU A 72 2.62 0.39 5.77
C LEU A 72 2.18 -0.26 4.47
N ILE A 73 1.65 0.56 3.55
CA ILE A 73 1.30 0.18 2.18
C ILE A 73 1.88 1.20 1.20
N HIS A 74 2.28 0.75 0.03
CA HIS A 74 2.88 1.64 -0.96
C HIS A 74 2.64 1.22 -2.41
N ALA A 75 2.76 2.20 -3.32
CA ALA A 75 3.16 2.02 -4.71
C ALA A 75 4.42 2.87 -4.96
N LYS A 76 5.45 2.27 -5.51
CA LYS A 76 6.71 2.93 -5.87
C LYS A 76 6.95 2.83 -7.37
N ASN A 77 7.87 3.66 -7.85
CA ASN A 77 8.28 3.69 -9.25
C ASN A 77 7.08 3.84 -10.20
N PHE A 78 6.15 4.70 -9.80
CA PHE A 78 4.99 4.99 -10.62
C PHE A 78 5.43 5.68 -11.92
N SER A 79 5.04 5.11 -13.05
CA SER A 79 5.19 5.67 -14.38
C SER A 79 3.82 6.00 -14.95
N GLU A 80 3.53 7.31 -15.16
CA GLU A 80 2.31 7.74 -15.84
C GLU A 80 2.25 7.23 -17.28
N GLU A 81 3.40 7.26 -17.99
CA GLU A 81 3.50 6.84 -19.38
C GLU A 81 3.14 5.37 -19.56
N GLU A 82 3.61 4.51 -18.65
CA GLU A 82 3.32 3.08 -18.70
C GLU A 82 2.01 2.70 -17.97
N GLY A 83 1.52 3.57 -17.09
CA GLY A 83 0.36 3.30 -16.24
C GLY A 83 0.62 2.20 -15.21
N ILE A 84 1.87 2.04 -14.75
CA ILE A 84 2.32 0.93 -13.90
C ILE A 84 2.89 1.45 -12.60
N GLY A 85 2.63 0.73 -11.49
CA GLY A 85 3.25 0.97 -10.18
C GLY A 85 3.55 -0.33 -9.45
N GLU A 86 4.70 -0.40 -8.73
CA GLU A 86 5.07 -1.55 -7.91
C GLU A 86 4.52 -1.38 -6.49
N GLY A 87 3.57 -2.22 -6.12
CA GLY A 87 2.90 -2.21 -4.82
C GLY A 87 3.57 -3.10 -3.77
N GLY A 88 3.31 -2.79 -2.51
CA GLY A 88 3.71 -3.64 -1.38
C GLY A 88 2.98 -3.23 -0.10
N ILE A 89 2.81 -4.20 0.79
CA ILE A 89 2.16 -4.02 2.09
C ILE A 89 2.87 -4.86 3.15
N PHE A 90 2.94 -4.34 4.36
CA PHE A 90 3.18 -5.16 5.55
C PHE A 90 2.38 -4.63 6.74
N ILE A 91 2.00 -5.54 7.63
CA ILE A 91 1.45 -5.23 8.96
C ILE A 91 2.60 -5.34 9.95
N GLY A 92 2.86 -4.25 10.68
CA GLY A 92 3.95 -4.16 11.65
C GLY A 92 3.53 -4.52 13.09
N GLU A 93 2.24 -4.35 13.41
CA GLU A 93 1.68 -4.73 14.70
C GLU A 93 1.06 -6.12 14.60
N THR A 94 1.66 -7.10 15.28
CA THR A 94 1.35 -8.54 15.10
C THR A 94 -0.09 -8.92 15.45
N GLU A 95 -0.71 -8.22 16.39
CA GLU A 95 -2.09 -8.42 16.82
C GLU A 95 -3.12 -8.12 15.72
N TYR A 96 -2.70 -7.41 14.65
CA TYR A 96 -3.56 -7.07 13.52
C TYR A 96 -3.36 -7.97 12.29
N LEU A 97 -2.45 -8.96 12.33
CA LEU A 97 -2.15 -9.84 11.20
C LEU A 97 -3.36 -10.68 10.76
N GLU A 98 -4.18 -11.14 11.72
CA GLU A 98 -5.35 -11.98 11.47
C GLU A 98 -6.66 -11.16 11.44
N THR A 99 -6.56 -9.85 11.30
CA THR A 99 -7.72 -8.96 11.19
C THR A 99 -8.01 -8.56 9.75
N TRP A 100 -9.07 -7.80 9.54
CA TRP A 100 -9.41 -7.23 8.24
C TRP A 100 -8.53 -6.03 7.82
N ALA A 101 -7.59 -5.62 8.66
CA ALA A 101 -6.75 -4.44 8.43
C ALA A 101 -6.01 -4.50 7.08
N SER A 102 -5.33 -5.61 6.78
CA SER A 102 -4.60 -5.77 5.52
C SER A 102 -5.52 -5.76 4.29
N VAL A 103 -6.65 -6.47 4.36
CA VAL A 103 -7.60 -6.57 3.25
C VAL A 103 -8.25 -5.22 2.97
N MET A 104 -8.77 -4.54 4.01
CA MET A 104 -9.38 -3.22 3.85
C MET A 104 -8.37 -2.17 3.38
N ALA A 105 -7.12 -2.21 3.89
CA ALA A 105 -6.05 -1.33 3.43
C ALA A 105 -5.69 -1.55 1.96
N SER A 106 -5.58 -2.81 1.52
CA SER A 106 -5.29 -3.12 0.11
C SER A 106 -6.43 -2.71 -0.81
N ILE A 107 -7.67 -2.97 -0.44
CA ILE A 107 -8.83 -2.55 -1.24
C ILE A 107 -8.92 -1.02 -1.32
N CYS A 108 -8.77 -0.31 -0.20
CA CYS A 108 -8.74 1.16 -0.16
C CYS A 108 -7.64 1.72 -1.06
N PHE A 109 -6.43 1.16 -0.96
CA PHE A 109 -5.28 1.61 -1.72
C PHE A 109 -5.40 1.31 -3.22
N LEU A 110 -5.80 0.08 -3.60
CA LEU A 110 -6.01 -0.29 -4.99
C LEU A 110 -7.14 0.52 -5.62
N ASN A 111 -8.23 0.76 -4.88
CA ASN A 111 -9.29 1.64 -5.34
C ASN A 111 -8.78 3.07 -5.56
N PHE A 112 -7.95 3.60 -4.67
CA PHE A 112 -7.33 4.91 -4.81
C PHE A 112 -6.44 4.98 -6.06
N ILE A 113 -5.46 4.07 -6.22
CA ILE A 113 -4.51 4.13 -7.33
C ILE A 113 -5.19 3.95 -8.69
N PHE A 114 -6.16 3.04 -8.78
CA PHE A 114 -6.87 2.76 -10.03
C PHE A 114 -7.97 3.79 -10.38
N SER A 115 -8.54 4.49 -9.37
CA SER A 115 -9.61 5.46 -9.62
C SER A 115 -9.12 6.90 -9.73
N LYS A 116 -8.00 7.22 -9.07
CA LYS A 116 -7.54 8.61 -8.89
C LYS A 116 -6.16 8.89 -9.48
N LEU A 117 -5.39 7.85 -9.74
CA LEU A 117 -4.13 7.94 -10.47
C LEU A 117 -4.31 7.25 -11.83
N GLU A 118 -3.48 7.60 -12.79
CA GLU A 118 -3.53 7.00 -14.13
C GLU A 118 -2.83 5.63 -14.18
N ILE A 119 -2.99 4.82 -13.11
CA ILE A 119 -2.48 3.46 -13.02
C ILE A 119 -3.49 2.51 -13.65
N ASN A 120 -3.02 1.66 -14.56
CA ASN A 120 -3.82 0.61 -15.21
C ASN A 120 -3.40 -0.79 -14.75
N ARG A 121 -2.18 -0.92 -14.22
CA ARG A 121 -1.60 -2.17 -13.74
C ARG A 121 -0.79 -1.96 -12.47
N SER A 122 -1.08 -2.79 -11.46
CA SER A 122 -0.27 -2.90 -10.25
C SER A 122 0.59 -4.16 -10.34
N ILE A 123 1.87 -4.03 -9.98
CA ILE A 123 2.83 -5.13 -9.91
C ILE A 123 3.19 -5.33 -8.44
N VAL A 124 3.33 -6.56 -7.99
CA VAL A 124 3.91 -6.89 -6.69
C VAL A 124 5.02 -7.92 -6.87
N ARG A 125 6.09 -7.77 -6.07
CA ARG A 125 7.21 -8.70 -6.02
C ARG A 125 7.24 -9.36 -4.65
N VAL A 126 7.27 -10.68 -4.62
CA VAL A 126 7.19 -11.49 -3.40
C VAL A 126 8.32 -12.50 -3.41
N GLN A 127 8.97 -12.72 -2.27
CA GLN A 127 9.93 -13.82 -2.14
C GLN A 127 9.25 -15.17 -2.43
N ALA A 128 9.86 -16.05 -3.20
CA ALA A 128 9.27 -17.33 -3.65
C ALA A 128 8.85 -18.24 -2.47
N GLN A 129 9.54 -18.13 -1.32
CA GLN A 129 9.21 -18.87 -0.09
C GLN A 129 8.06 -18.26 0.71
N ASN A 130 7.66 -17.02 0.47
CA ASN A 130 6.58 -16.34 1.19
C ASN A 130 5.19 -16.75 0.66
N LYS A 131 4.81 -18.02 0.94
CA LYS A 131 3.56 -18.61 0.44
C LYS A 131 2.32 -17.86 0.94
N SER A 132 2.39 -17.26 2.13
CA SER A 132 1.31 -16.46 2.70
C SER A 132 1.04 -15.22 1.84
N ALA A 133 2.07 -14.44 1.51
CA ALA A 133 1.92 -13.25 0.66
C ALA A 133 1.46 -13.61 -0.77
N ILE A 134 1.96 -14.73 -1.33
CA ILE A 134 1.52 -15.21 -2.65
C ILE A 134 0.03 -15.54 -2.63
N SER A 135 -0.42 -16.30 -1.62
CA SER A 135 -1.84 -16.64 -1.44
C SER A 135 -2.70 -15.40 -1.24
N TYR A 136 -2.24 -14.47 -0.41
CA TYR A 136 -2.91 -13.18 -0.17
C TYR A 136 -3.11 -12.37 -1.45
N ASN A 137 -2.05 -12.20 -2.25
CA ASN A 137 -2.15 -11.46 -3.50
C ASN A 137 -3.07 -12.15 -4.54
N ARG A 138 -3.05 -13.50 -4.61
CA ARG A 138 -4.02 -14.25 -5.42
C ARG A 138 -5.47 -13.98 -5.02
N GLN A 139 -5.74 -13.89 -3.72
CA GLN A 139 -7.09 -13.56 -3.21
C GLN A 139 -7.51 -12.15 -3.60
N LEU A 140 -6.58 -11.19 -3.68
CA LEU A 140 -6.84 -9.85 -4.20
C LEU A 140 -7.05 -9.81 -5.72
N GLY A 141 -6.70 -10.89 -6.44
CA GLY A 141 -6.87 -11.00 -7.90
C GLY A 141 -5.59 -10.92 -8.71
N TYR A 142 -4.43 -10.80 -8.05
CA TYR A 142 -3.14 -10.82 -8.75
C TYR A 142 -2.88 -12.19 -9.40
N LYS A 143 -2.32 -12.17 -10.60
CA LYS A 143 -1.91 -13.34 -11.39
C LYS A 143 -0.39 -13.37 -11.46
N ILE A 144 0.21 -14.57 -11.43
CA ILE A 144 1.67 -14.73 -11.61
C ILE A 144 2.01 -14.34 -13.05
N ASP A 145 3.00 -13.47 -13.19
CA ASP A 145 3.56 -13.00 -14.45
C ASP A 145 4.99 -13.52 -14.67
N PHE A 146 5.74 -13.68 -13.57
CA PHE A 146 7.10 -14.24 -13.57
C PHE A 146 7.34 -15.00 -12.28
N GLU A 147 8.12 -16.09 -12.36
CA GLU A 147 8.52 -16.92 -11.21
C GLU A 147 9.92 -17.47 -11.42
N ASP A 148 10.77 -17.34 -10.40
CA ASP A 148 12.05 -18.06 -10.29
C ASP A 148 12.27 -18.58 -8.86
N ALA A 149 13.48 -19.08 -8.56
CA ALA A 149 13.80 -19.67 -7.26
C ALA A 149 13.75 -18.65 -6.09
N ASN A 150 13.89 -17.35 -6.36
CA ASN A 150 14.02 -16.31 -5.35
C ASN A 150 12.78 -15.42 -5.27
N GLU A 151 12.11 -15.19 -6.41
CA GLU A 151 11.09 -14.17 -6.56
C GLU A 151 9.90 -14.67 -7.38
N ILE A 152 8.71 -14.24 -6.98
CA ILE A 152 7.49 -14.30 -7.78
C ILE A 152 7.02 -12.87 -8.04
N ARG A 153 6.88 -12.50 -9.32
CA ARG A 153 6.22 -11.27 -9.73
C ARG A 153 4.78 -11.56 -10.09
N MET A 154 3.88 -10.74 -9.56
CA MET A 154 2.46 -10.88 -9.82
C MET A 154 1.90 -9.55 -10.30
N VAL A 155 0.88 -9.60 -11.14
CA VAL A 155 0.24 -8.44 -11.77
C VAL A 155 -1.26 -8.44 -11.53
N LEU A 156 -1.83 -7.25 -11.39
CA LEU A 156 -3.27 -7.01 -11.28
C LEU A 156 -3.65 -5.86 -12.19
N ASP A 157 -4.49 -6.14 -13.18
CA ASP A 157 -5.03 -5.12 -14.07
C ASP A 157 -6.24 -4.42 -13.42
N LYS A 158 -6.41 -3.15 -13.71
CA LYS A 158 -7.51 -2.30 -13.21
C LYS A 158 -8.89 -2.94 -13.42
N ALA A 159 -9.14 -3.54 -14.59
CA ALA A 159 -10.42 -4.19 -14.90
C ALA A 159 -10.68 -5.40 -14.00
N ASP A 160 -9.67 -6.27 -13.81
CA ASP A 160 -9.75 -7.46 -12.93
C ASP A 160 -9.99 -7.05 -11.47
N PHE A 161 -9.32 -5.97 -11.01
CA PHE A 161 -9.56 -5.42 -9.67
C PHE A 161 -11.01 -5.02 -9.49
N PHE A 162 -11.57 -4.17 -10.36
CA PHE A 162 -12.95 -3.69 -10.19
C PHE A 162 -13.99 -4.80 -10.31
N GLN A 163 -13.76 -5.79 -11.18
CA GLN A 163 -14.61 -6.98 -11.25
C GLN A 163 -14.66 -7.69 -9.88
N LYS A 164 -13.50 -7.94 -9.27
CA LYS A 164 -13.41 -8.62 -7.97
C LYS A 164 -13.91 -7.75 -6.82
N TYR A 165 -13.58 -6.47 -6.83
CA TYR A 165 -14.03 -5.50 -5.83
C TYR A 165 -15.55 -5.42 -5.76
N ASN A 166 -16.24 -5.39 -6.89
CA ASN A 166 -17.71 -5.37 -6.92
C ASN A 166 -18.34 -6.58 -6.25
N LEU A 167 -17.69 -7.74 -6.28
CA LEU A 167 -18.15 -8.94 -5.56
C LEU A 167 -17.94 -8.84 -4.05
N LEU A 168 -16.88 -8.16 -3.61
CA LEU A 168 -16.50 -8.04 -2.20
C LEU A 168 -17.15 -6.84 -1.50
N LYS A 169 -17.56 -5.83 -2.24
CA LYS A 169 -18.03 -4.55 -1.71
C LYS A 169 -19.11 -4.68 -0.64
N SER A 170 -20.13 -5.48 -0.89
CA SER A 170 -21.23 -5.65 0.08
C SER A 170 -20.78 -6.36 1.36
N THR A 171 -19.84 -7.28 1.27
CA THR A 171 -19.28 -7.98 2.43
C THR A 171 -18.43 -7.02 3.27
N LEU A 172 -17.55 -6.25 2.62
CA LEU A 172 -16.72 -5.25 3.29
C LEU A 172 -17.56 -4.18 3.99
N SER A 173 -18.63 -3.73 3.34
CA SER A 173 -19.59 -2.78 3.92
C SER A 173 -20.25 -3.32 5.20
N LYS A 174 -20.63 -4.57 5.21
CA LYS A 174 -21.23 -5.21 6.41
C LYS A 174 -20.23 -5.43 7.55
N LEU A 175 -18.96 -5.63 7.21
CA LEU A 175 -17.89 -5.87 8.18
C LEU A 175 -17.31 -4.58 8.76
N SER A 176 -17.40 -3.48 8.02
CA SER A 176 -16.90 -2.19 8.46
C SER A 176 -17.98 -1.38 9.16
N LYS A 177 -17.54 -0.56 10.13
CA LYS A 177 -18.34 0.51 10.72
C LYS A 177 -18.12 1.84 9.99
N GLY A 178 -17.19 1.84 9.05
CA GLY A 178 -16.74 3.02 8.35
C GLY A 178 -17.51 3.30 7.06
N ASN A 179 -17.09 4.34 6.37
CA ASN A 179 -17.67 4.80 5.14
C ASN A 179 -17.22 3.93 3.94
N GLU A 180 -18.16 3.50 3.11
CA GLU A 180 -17.88 2.76 1.87
C GLU A 180 -17.25 3.64 0.78
N ALA A 181 -17.52 4.94 0.80
CA ALA A 181 -16.99 5.86 -0.18
C ALA A 181 -15.48 6.04 -0.01
N LEU A 182 -14.75 6.09 -1.14
CA LEU A 182 -13.36 6.48 -1.15
C LEU A 182 -13.28 7.99 -0.90
N ILE A 183 -12.70 8.39 0.21
CA ILE A 183 -12.57 9.78 0.64
C ILE A 183 -11.10 10.20 0.56
N LEU A 184 -10.84 11.33 -0.09
CA LEU A 184 -9.55 11.99 -0.13
C LEU A 184 -9.60 13.23 0.78
N GLN A 185 -8.65 13.35 1.69
CA GLN A 185 -8.54 14.49 2.60
C GLN A 185 -7.10 15.01 2.60
N GLY A 186 -6.94 16.31 2.74
CA GLY A 186 -5.62 16.93 2.90
C GLY A 186 -5.54 18.31 2.25
N GLU A 187 -4.40 18.95 2.50
CA GLU A 187 -4.05 20.23 1.88
C GLU A 187 -3.13 19.98 0.68
N LYS A 188 -3.20 20.88 -0.31
CA LYS A 188 -2.24 20.87 -1.43
C LYS A 188 -0.81 20.81 -0.89
N ALA A 189 -0.03 19.85 -1.34
CA ALA A 189 1.38 19.75 -0.94
C ALA A 189 2.17 20.89 -1.61
N SER A 190 3.15 21.45 -0.88
CA SER A 190 4.06 22.44 -1.44
C SER A 190 4.89 21.88 -2.60
N ASN A 191 4.94 22.62 -3.66
CA ASN A 191 5.83 22.69 -4.83
C ASN A 191 6.42 21.45 -5.55
N ASN A 192 6.51 20.26 -4.96
CA ASN A 192 7.16 19.10 -5.60
C ASN A 192 6.26 17.87 -5.80
N LEU A 193 4.94 17.99 -5.57
CA LEU A 193 3.99 16.90 -5.63
C LEU A 193 2.83 17.26 -6.58
N THR A 194 3.13 17.69 -7.79
CA THR A 194 2.17 18.21 -8.77
C THR A 194 1.02 17.24 -9.02
N GLN A 195 1.27 15.94 -9.11
CA GLN A 195 0.22 14.93 -9.28
C GLN A 195 -0.71 14.83 -8.07
N ILE A 196 -0.13 14.82 -6.86
CA ILE A 196 -0.94 14.79 -5.63
C ILE A 196 -1.78 16.06 -5.51
N ASN A 197 -1.23 17.21 -5.93
CA ASN A 197 -1.97 18.47 -5.93
C ASN A 197 -3.17 18.45 -6.89
N ARG A 198 -3.05 17.82 -8.07
CA ARG A 198 -4.17 17.65 -9.03
C ARG A 198 -5.35 16.88 -8.44
N LEU A 199 -5.11 15.98 -7.45
CA LEU A 199 -6.19 15.23 -6.78
C LEU A 199 -7.14 16.13 -5.98
N PHE A 200 -6.74 17.36 -5.66
CA PHE A 200 -7.53 18.33 -4.90
C PHE A 200 -8.06 19.49 -5.77
N GLU A 201 -7.91 19.41 -7.09
CA GLU A 201 -8.35 20.46 -8.03
C GLU A 201 -9.73 20.21 -8.64
N ASN A 202 -10.37 19.08 -8.31
CA ASN A 202 -11.71 18.68 -8.79
C ASN A 202 -12.72 18.61 -7.63
#